data_e7b9612f759cd32d0cdeb6ca20780135
#
_entry.id   e7b9612f759cd32d0cdeb6ca20780135
#
_cell.length_a   1.000
_cell.length_b   1.000
_cell.length_c   1.000
_cell.angle_alpha   90.00
_cell.angle_beta   90.00
_cell.angle_gamma   90.00
#
_symmetry.space_group_name_H-M   'P 1'
#
loop_
_entity.id
_entity.type
_entity.pdbx_description
1 polymer ?
#
loop_
_entity_poly.entity_id
_entity_poly.type
_entity_poly.pdbx_seq_one_letter_code
_entity_poly.pdbx_strand_id
1 'polypeptide(L)'
;YMKKGFMKWKICIPAIFGAIAGSWMGSHLALLISDRVLKIAMVIVLPVILFYVLRSKALQGNDENTTDAVNGMLIFKCILIAVVIGIYDGIYGPGTGTFLMLLFTGFCHMTLNDAAGTTKAINLTTNITALVVFLINGKVLLPLGIAAGCCNMAGNYLGSHSFTSNGHKIVKPVMIVVIVIFFIKVVTELV
;
A
#
# COMPACT_ATOMS: atom_id res chain seq x y z
N TYR A 1 -5.21 -14.73 6.03
CA TYR A 1 -4.56 -14.03 7.15
C TYR A 1 -5.42 -14.04 8.41
N MET A 2 -6.70 -13.71 8.34
CA MET A 2 -7.63 -13.74 9.50
C MET A 2 -7.71 -15.12 10.18
N LYS A 3 -7.79 -16.21 9.40
CA LYS A 3 -7.88 -17.59 9.95
C LYS A 3 -6.58 -18.11 10.57
N LYS A 4 -5.43 -17.47 10.32
CA LYS A 4 -4.10 -17.89 10.81
C LYS A 4 -3.59 -17.09 12.01
N GLY A 5 -4.40 -16.18 12.60
CA GLY A 5 -4.02 -15.41 13.79
C GLY A 5 -2.97 -14.32 13.57
N PHE A 6 -2.62 -13.99 12.32
CA PHE A 6 -1.61 -12.98 11.97
C PHE A 6 -2.08 -11.52 12.10
N MET A 7 -3.10 -11.27 12.91
CA MET A 7 -3.68 -9.95 13.04
C MET A 7 -3.87 -9.60 14.51
N LYS A 8 -3.03 -8.71 15.02
CA LYS A 8 -3.17 -8.16 16.38
C LYS A 8 -4.25 -7.07 16.36
N TRP A 9 -5.51 -7.46 16.57
CA TRP A 9 -6.68 -6.57 16.52
C TRP A 9 -6.53 -5.30 17.34
N LYS A 10 -5.86 -5.38 18.51
CA LYS A 10 -5.60 -4.23 19.38
C LYS A 10 -4.76 -3.12 18.72
N ILE A 11 -3.93 -3.47 17.75
CA ILE A 11 -3.12 -2.54 16.96
C ILE A 11 -3.84 -2.17 15.66
N CYS A 12 -4.45 -3.17 15.02
CA CYS A 12 -5.04 -3.03 13.70
C CYS A 12 -6.24 -2.07 13.70
N ILE A 13 -7.15 -2.17 14.69
CA ILE A 13 -8.34 -1.34 14.74
C ILE A 13 -8.00 0.16 14.86
N PRO A 14 -7.19 0.62 15.82
CA PRO A 14 -6.80 2.02 15.88
C PRO A 14 -6.07 2.52 14.63
N ALA A 15 -5.21 1.67 14.04
CA ALA A 15 -4.50 1.98 12.80
C ALA A 15 -5.47 2.14 11.60
N ILE A 16 -6.55 1.35 11.54
CA ILE A 16 -7.61 1.49 10.53
C ILE A 16 -8.27 2.87 10.62
N PHE A 17 -8.61 3.35 11.80
CA PHE A 17 -9.18 4.69 11.95
C PHE A 17 -8.20 5.78 11.50
N GLY A 18 -6.92 5.65 11.83
CA GLY A 18 -5.87 6.52 11.32
C GLY A 18 -5.78 6.48 9.79
N ALA A 19 -5.85 5.29 9.20
CA ALA A 19 -5.82 5.09 7.76
C ALA A 19 -7.03 5.73 7.04
N ILE A 20 -8.24 5.62 7.62
CA ILE A 20 -9.45 6.29 7.10
C ILE A 20 -9.23 7.80 7.07
N ALA A 21 -8.83 8.38 8.20
CA ALA A 21 -8.59 9.83 8.30
C ALA A 21 -7.52 10.29 7.30
N GLY A 22 -6.38 9.57 7.24
CA GLY A 22 -5.30 9.87 6.30
C GLY A 22 -5.73 9.78 4.84
N SER A 23 -6.35 8.68 4.45
CA SER A 23 -6.79 8.46 3.07
C SER A 23 -7.90 9.45 2.66
N TRP A 24 -8.82 9.78 3.56
CA TRP A 24 -9.84 10.80 3.32
C TRP A 24 -9.21 12.16 3.04
N MET A 25 -8.25 12.59 3.85
CA MET A 25 -7.49 13.83 3.63
C MET A 25 -6.69 13.77 2.32
N GLY A 26 -5.97 12.68 2.09
CA GLY A 26 -5.16 12.49 0.88
C GLY A 26 -6.00 12.53 -0.38
N SER A 27 -7.14 11.86 -0.42
CA SER A 27 -8.05 11.85 -1.58
C SER A 27 -8.64 13.22 -1.86
N HIS A 28 -8.98 14.00 -0.83
CA HIS A 28 -9.44 15.38 -1.03
C HIS A 28 -8.31 16.29 -1.54
N LEU A 29 -7.08 16.12 -1.02
CA LEU A 29 -5.91 16.84 -1.55
C LEU A 29 -5.67 16.48 -3.02
N ALA A 30 -5.80 15.20 -3.40
CA ALA A 30 -5.66 14.78 -4.79
C ALA A 30 -6.66 15.48 -5.73
N LEU A 31 -7.89 15.73 -5.26
CA LEU A 31 -8.90 16.46 -6.03
C LEU A 31 -8.56 17.94 -6.26
N LEU A 32 -7.73 18.54 -5.40
CA LEU A 32 -7.29 19.94 -5.48
C LEU A 32 -6.02 20.09 -6.31
N ILE A 33 -5.24 19.03 -6.47
CA ILE A 33 -3.98 19.05 -7.21
C ILE A 33 -4.26 18.83 -8.69
N SER A 34 -3.62 19.60 -9.57
CA SER A 34 -3.75 19.41 -11.00
C SER A 34 -3.10 18.11 -11.48
N ASP A 35 -3.67 17.48 -12.51
CA ASP A 35 -3.17 16.23 -13.10
C ASP A 35 -1.68 16.31 -13.47
N ARG A 36 -1.23 17.49 -13.93
CA ARG A 36 0.18 17.72 -14.28
C ARG A 36 1.11 17.58 -13.08
N VAL A 37 0.74 18.18 -11.95
CA VAL A 37 1.52 18.08 -10.70
C VAL A 37 1.53 16.66 -10.17
N LEU A 38 0.38 15.97 -10.25
CA LEU A 38 0.29 14.53 -9.88
C LEU A 38 1.22 13.68 -10.75
N LYS A 39 1.24 13.89 -12.06
CA LYS A 39 2.14 13.17 -12.98
C LYS A 39 3.61 13.46 -12.70
N ILE A 40 4.00 14.72 -12.48
CA ILE A 40 5.38 15.09 -12.13
C ILE A 40 5.81 14.40 -10.83
N ALA A 41 4.96 14.41 -9.82
CA ALA A 41 5.27 13.75 -8.56
C ALA A 41 5.41 12.22 -8.72
N MET A 42 4.60 11.58 -9.60
CA MET A 42 4.76 10.16 -9.94
C MET A 42 6.11 9.87 -10.61
N VAL A 43 6.59 10.72 -11.50
CA VAL A 43 7.91 10.56 -12.14
C VAL A 43 9.04 10.58 -11.12
N ILE A 44 8.89 11.30 -10.01
CA ILE A 44 9.88 11.32 -8.92
C ILE A 44 9.71 10.11 -8.00
N VAL A 45 8.49 9.78 -7.62
CA VAL A 45 8.20 8.74 -6.63
C VAL A 45 8.45 7.32 -7.18
N LEU A 46 8.11 7.05 -8.46
CA LEU A 46 8.26 5.73 -9.04
C LEU A 46 9.72 5.23 -9.07
N PRO A 47 10.74 6.02 -9.49
CA PRO A 47 12.13 5.61 -9.40
C PRO A 47 12.61 5.37 -7.96
N VAL A 48 12.12 6.15 -6.99
CA VAL A 48 12.45 5.96 -5.58
C VAL A 48 11.90 4.62 -5.09
N ILE A 49 10.65 4.29 -5.43
CA ILE A 49 10.05 2.99 -5.11
C ILE A 49 10.83 1.86 -5.79
N LEU A 50 11.17 2.02 -7.07
CA LEU A 50 11.94 1.04 -7.83
C LEU A 50 13.31 0.79 -7.19
N PHE A 51 14.06 1.87 -6.89
CA PHE A 51 15.36 1.78 -6.21
C PHE A 51 15.23 1.06 -4.86
N TYR A 52 14.18 1.38 -4.12
CA TYR A 52 13.92 0.78 -2.83
C TYR A 52 13.59 -0.72 -2.96
N VAL A 53 12.71 -1.12 -3.89
CA VAL A 53 12.37 -2.53 -4.16
C VAL A 53 13.60 -3.33 -4.58
N LEU A 54 14.49 -2.72 -5.39
CA LEU A 54 15.72 -3.37 -5.82
C LEU A 54 16.68 -3.62 -4.64
N ARG A 55 16.79 -2.66 -3.72
CA ARG A 55 17.75 -2.69 -2.61
C ARG A 55 17.22 -3.37 -1.35
N SER A 56 15.91 -3.47 -1.20
CA SER A 56 15.28 -4.01 0.01
C SER A 56 15.53 -5.51 0.15
N LYS A 57 16.22 -5.86 1.24
CA LYS A 57 16.29 -7.22 1.80
C LYS A 57 15.14 -7.50 2.80
N ALA A 58 14.28 -6.52 3.05
CA ALA A 58 13.24 -6.57 4.07
C ALA A 58 12.14 -7.63 3.81
N LEU A 59 12.12 -8.21 2.61
CA LEU A 59 11.27 -9.36 2.27
C LEU A 59 11.95 -10.71 2.54
N GLN A 60 13.20 -10.72 3.01
CA GLN A 60 13.89 -11.92 3.48
C GLN A 60 13.62 -12.00 4.99
N GLY A 61 12.61 -12.76 5.36
CA GLY A 61 12.14 -12.88 6.73
C GLY A 61 13.25 -13.30 7.70
N ASN A 62 13.56 -12.44 8.64
CA ASN A 62 14.10 -12.82 9.93
C ASN A 62 12.93 -12.73 10.92
N ASP A 63 12.42 -13.86 11.34
CA ASP A 63 11.35 -13.98 12.35
C ASP A 63 11.81 -13.59 13.78
N GLU A 64 12.98 -12.98 13.93
CA GLU A 64 13.60 -12.71 15.23
C GLU A 64 13.09 -11.47 15.98
N ASN A 65 12.26 -10.63 15.36
CA ASN A 65 11.72 -9.44 16.04
C ASN A 65 10.33 -9.73 16.61
N THR A 66 10.28 -10.25 17.81
CA THR A 66 9.03 -10.45 18.56
C THR A 66 8.78 -9.26 19.49
N THR A 67 7.94 -8.33 19.12
CA THR A 67 7.33 -7.42 20.08
C THR A 67 6.07 -8.10 20.64
N ASP A 68 6.22 -8.89 21.70
CA ASP A 68 5.08 -9.56 22.34
C ASP A 68 4.22 -8.62 23.17
N ALA A 69 4.72 -7.46 23.54
CA ALA A 69 4.01 -6.49 24.37
C ALA A 69 3.34 -5.39 23.51
N VAL A 70 2.00 -5.40 23.47
CA VAL A 70 1.22 -4.29 22.90
C VAL A 70 1.23 -3.13 23.89
N ASN A 71 2.14 -2.17 23.70
CA ASN A 71 2.24 -0.96 24.48
C ASN A 71 1.47 0.20 23.82
N GLY A 72 0.95 1.15 24.59
CA GLY A 72 0.28 2.34 24.06
C GLY A 72 1.14 3.14 23.08
N MET A 73 2.48 3.19 23.28
CA MET A 73 3.43 3.81 22.38
C MET A 73 3.47 3.10 21.01
N LEU A 74 3.38 1.78 20.99
CA LEU A 74 3.32 1.01 19.75
C LEU A 74 2.05 1.32 18.95
N ILE A 75 0.89 1.36 19.64
CA ILE A 75 -0.38 1.72 19.02
C ILE A 75 -0.29 3.12 18.43
N PHE A 76 0.23 4.10 19.17
CA PHE A 76 0.40 5.48 18.69
C PHE A 76 1.29 5.55 17.44
N LYS A 77 2.43 4.85 17.42
CA LYS A 77 3.31 4.76 16.24
C LYS A 77 2.57 4.16 15.04
N CYS A 78 1.80 3.10 15.25
CA CYS A 78 1.05 2.45 14.17
C CYS A 78 -0.06 3.38 13.61
N ILE A 79 -0.74 4.14 14.47
CA ILE A 79 -1.72 5.14 14.04
C ILE A 79 -1.04 6.23 13.22
N LEU A 80 0.08 6.78 13.70
CA LEU A 80 0.81 7.84 13.00
C LEU A 80 1.28 7.37 11.61
N ILE A 81 1.85 6.18 11.53
CA ILE A 81 2.25 5.55 10.26
C ILE A 81 1.02 5.39 9.34
N ALA A 82 -0.10 4.90 9.88
CA ALA A 82 -1.32 4.68 9.11
C ALA A 82 -1.91 5.99 8.57
N VAL A 83 -1.86 7.08 9.34
CA VAL A 83 -2.29 8.42 8.90
C VAL A 83 -1.38 8.92 7.77
N VAL A 84 -0.07 8.95 8.00
CA VAL A 84 0.90 9.50 7.02
C VAL A 84 0.87 8.71 5.71
N ILE A 85 0.93 7.38 5.82
CA ILE A 85 0.88 6.52 4.63
C ILE A 85 -0.52 6.52 4.02
N GLY A 86 -1.58 6.66 4.82
CA GLY A 86 -2.94 6.83 4.32
C GLY A 86 -3.12 8.10 3.49
N ILE A 87 -2.51 9.24 3.89
CA ILE A 87 -2.50 10.47 3.09
C ILE A 87 -1.79 10.20 1.75
N TYR A 88 -0.62 9.57 1.80
CA TYR A 88 0.11 9.21 0.59
C TYR A 88 -0.72 8.29 -0.33
N ASP A 89 -1.36 7.28 0.23
CA ASP A 89 -2.20 6.31 -0.51
C ASP A 89 -3.43 6.98 -1.12
N GLY A 90 -4.05 7.91 -0.40
CA GLY A 90 -5.19 8.70 -0.90
C GLY A 90 -4.82 9.61 -2.07
N ILE A 91 -3.56 10.08 -2.16
CA ILE A 91 -3.06 10.93 -3.25
C ILE A 91 -2.61 10.08 -4.43
N TYR A 92 -1.82 9.02 -4.19
CA TYR A 92 -1.11 8.27 -5.23
C TYR A 92 -1.33 6.75 -5.20
N GLY A 93 -1.18 6.12 -4.05
CA GLY A 93 -1.35 4.68 -3.83
C GLY A 93 -0.19 3.74 -4.21
N PRO A 94 0.61 3.95 -5.26
CA PRO A 94 1.65 2.98 -5.63
C PRO A 94 2.68 2.76 -4.52
N GLY A 95 2.94 1.49 -4.18
CA GLY A 95 3.98 1.13 -3.19
C GLY A 95 3.57 1.22 -1.72
N THR A 96 2.36 1.67 -1.41
CA THR A 96 1.83 1.81 -0.04
C THR A 96 2.03 0.56 0.81
N GLY A 97 1.74 -0.62 0.26
CA GLY A 97 1.94 -1.89 0.96
C GLY A 97 3.39 -2.14 1.35
N THR A 98 4.33 -1.77 0.49
CA THR A 98 5.76 -1.90 0.76
C THR A 98 6.19 -0.94 1.87
N PHE A 99 5.77 0.32 1.81
CA PHE A 99 6.08 1.31 2.85
C PHE A 99 5.50 0.93 4.21
N LEU A 100 4.24 0.48 4.25
CA LEU A 100 3.62 0.00 5.48
C LEU A 100 4.38 -1.20 6.07
N MET A 101 4.70 -2.20 5.24
CA MET A 101 5.48 -3.36 5.68
C MET A 101 6.78 -2.94 6.34
N LEU A 102 7.52 -2.03 5.73
CA LEU A 102 8.81 -1.58 6.23
C LEU A 102 8.72 -0.77 7.51
N LEU A 103 7.77 0.15 7.57
CA LEU A 103 7.58 0.97 8.75
C LEU A 103 7.09 0.12 9.92
N PHE A 104 6.23 -0.86 9.69
CA PHE A 104 5.78 -1.76 10.75
C PHE A 104 6.86 -2.73 11.20
N THR A 105 7.68 -3.25 10.30
CA THR A 105 8.79 -4.13 10.69
C THR A 105 9.97 -3.34 11.26
N GLY A 106 10.35 -2.20 10.65
CA GLY A 106 11.52 -1.42 11.05
C GLY A 106 11.29 -0.51 12.25
N PHE A 107 10.19 0.26 12.27
CA PHE A 107 9.91 1.22 13.35
C PHE A 107 9.06 0.65 14.49
N CYS A 108 8.14 -0.23 14.16
CA CYS A 108 7.26 -0.85 15.16
C CYS A 108 7.78 -2.21 15.62
N HIS A 109 8.86 -2.73 15.02
CA HIS A 109 9.43 -4.05 15.34
C HIS A 109 8.37 -5.17 15.34
N MET A 110 7.38 -5.07 14.46
CA MET A 110 6.36 -6.10 14.29
C MET A 110 6.94 -7.30 13.55
N THR A 111 6.45 -8.51 13.87
CA THR A 111 6.77 -9.68 13.07
C THR A 111 6.33 -9.47 11.62
N LEU A 112 6.98 -10.12 10.68
CA LEU A 112 6.64 -10.03 9.25
C LEU A 112 5.18 -10.40 8.99
N ASN A 113 4.67 -11.41 9.69
CA ASN A 113 3.29 -11.89 9.58
C ASN A 113 2.27 -10.87 10.12
N ASP A 114 2.53 -10.29 11.30
CA ASP A 114 1.65 -9.26 11.88
C ASP A 114 1.67 -7.97 11.04
N ALA A 115 2.84 -7.56 10.57
CA ALA A 115 2.99 -6.43 9.66
C ALA A 115 2.25 -6.66 8.34
N ALA A 116 2.34 -7.86 7.75
CA ALA A 116 1.63 -8.20 6.52
C ALA A 116 0.11 -8.18 6.70
N GLY A 117 -0.40 -8.75 7.79
CA GLY A 117 -1.83 -8.73 8.12
C GLY A 117 -2.35 -7.31 8.32
N THR A 118 -1.64 -6.50 9.12
CA THR A 118 -2.00 -5.10 9.39
C THR A 118 -1.91 -4.24 8.12
N THR A 119 -0.87 -4.40 7.32
CA THR A 119 -0.71 -3.72 6.02
C THR A 119 -1.87 -4.00 5.08
N LYS A 120 -2.30 -5.25 4.96
CA LYS A 120 -3.44 -5.61 4.09
C LYS A 120 -4.75 -4.98 4.56
N ALA A 121 -4.99 -4.95 5.88
CA ALA A 121 -6.17 -4.32 6.45
C ALA A 121 -6.17 -2.80 6.18
N ILE A 122 -5.04 -2.14 6.39
CA ILE A 122 -4.89 -0.70 6.12
C ILE A 122 -5.07 -0.41 4.63
N ASN A 123 -4.38 -1.15 3.74
CA ASN A 123 -4.54 -0.96 2.29
C ASN A 123 -5.97 -1.14 1.81
N LEU A 124 -6.68 -2.14 2.32
CA LEU A 124 -8.10 -2.30 1.98
C LEU A 124 -8.92 -1.10 2.43
N THR A 125 -8.65 -0.61 3.64
CA THR A 125 -9.38 0.53 4.22
C THR A 125 -9.10 1.82 3.46
N THR A 126 -7.83 2.12 3.15
CA THR A 126 -7.46 3.33 2.41
C THR A 126 -8.02 3.33 1.00
N ASN A 127 -7.98 2.18 0.30
CA ASN A 127 -8.56 2.05 -1.03
C ASN A 127 -10.09 2.23 -1.03
N ILE A 128 -10.80 1.66 -0.05
CA ILE A 128 -12.25 1.86 0.09
C ILE A 128 -12.55 3.34 0.37
N THR A 129 -11.81 3.97 1.27
CA THR A 129 -11.99 5.39 1.61
C THR A 129 -11.75 6.29 0.40
N ALA A 130 -10.66 6.09 -0.32
CA ALA A 130 -10.34 6.83 -1.54
C ALA A 130 -11.41 6.63 -2.62
N LEU A 131 -11.84 5.40 -2.83
CA LEU A 131 -12.91 5.08 -3.79
C LEU A 131 -14.21 5.81 -3.45
N VAL A 132 -14.62 5.81 -2.18
CA VAL A 132 -15.82 6.53 -1.72
C VAL A 132 -15.69 8.03 -1.97
N VAL A 133 -14.54 8.64 -1.63
CA VAL A 133 -14.30 10.07 -1.88
C VAL A 133 -14.38 10.39 -3.38
N PHE A 134 -13.72 9.62 -4.24
CA PHE A 134 -13.75 9.86 -5.69
C PHE A 134 -15.12 9.59 -6.31
N LEU A 135 -15.88 8.60 -5.81
CA LEU A 135 -17.26 8.32 -6.26
C LEU A 135 -18.21 9.49 -5.94
N ILE A 136 -18.17 10.00 -4.69
CA ILE A 136 -19.02 11.12 -4.27
C ILE A 136 -18.71 12.37 -5.10
N ASN A 137 -17.44 12.58 -5.46
CA ASN A 137 -17.02 13.71 -6.28
C ASN A 137 -17.15 13.49 -7.80
N GLY A 138 -17.77 12.39 -8.24
CA GLY A 138 -18.03 12.12 -9.66
C GLY A 138 -16.77 11.93 -10.52
N LYS A 139 -15.63 11.57 -9.91
CA LYS A 139 -14.33 11.41 -10.59
C LYS A 139 -14.04 9.98 -11.04
N VAL A 140 -14.98 9.05 -10.85
CA VAL A 140 -14.81 7.64 -11.21
C VAL A 140 -15.55 7.32 -12.50
N LEU A 141 -14.81 6.84 -13.49
CA LEU A 141 -15.38 6.25 -14.71
C LEU A 141 -15.79 4.80 -14.39
N LEU A 142 -17.04 4.61 -13.99
CA LEU A 142 -17.56 3.32 -13.51
C LEU A 142 -17.28 2.13 -14.45
N PRO A 143 -17.51 2.20 -15.79
CA PRO A 143 -17.22 1.07 -16.66
C PRO A 143 -15.75 0.67 -16.65
N LEU A 144 -14.85 1.66 -16.69
CA LEU A 144 -13.41 1.43 -16.64
C LEU A 144 -12.97 0.93 -15.26
N GLY A 145 -13.55 1.47 -14.18
CA GLY A 145 -13.29 1.05 -12.80
C GLY A 145 -13.68 -0.40 -12.56
N ILE A 146 -14.84 -0.84 -13.06
CA ILE A 146 -15.30 -2.24 -12.96
C ILE A 146 -14.36 -3.16 -13.75
N ALA A 147 -14.02 -2.82 -15.00
CA ALA A 147 -13.10 -3.60 -15.80
C ALA A 147 -11.72 -3.74 -15.13
N ALA A 148 -11.15 -2.62 -14.64
CA ALA A 148 -9.89 -2.62 -13.91
C ALA A 148 -9.97 -3.43 -12.60
N GLY A 149 -11.09 -3.34 -11.88
CA GLY A 149 -11.36 -4.12 -10.67
C GLY A 149 -11.37 -5.63 -10.95
N CYS A 150 -12.04 -6.07 -11.99
CA CYS A 150 -12.06 -7.47 -12.42
C CYS A 150 -10.65 -7.97 -12.78
N CYS A 151 -9.88 -7.19 -13.55
CA CYS A 151 -8.49 -7.51 -13.88
C CYS A 151 -7.61 -7.60 -12.63
N ASN A 152 -7.79 -6.68 -11.68
CA ASN A 152 -7.06 -6.67 -10.42
C ASN A 152 -7.39 -7.92 -9.57
N MET A 153 -8.67 -8.29 -9.46
CA MET A 153 -9.09 -9.50 -8.75
C MET A 153 -8.47 -10.76 -9.39
N ALA A 154 -8.54 -10.88 -10.71
CA ALA A 154 -7.94 -11.99 -11.45
C ALA A 154 -6.42 -12.03 -11.25
N GLY A 155 -5.73 -10.88 -11.36
CA GLY A 155 -4.30 -10.76 -11.13
C GLY A 155 -3.88 -11.13 -9.70
N ASN A 156 -4.64 -10.70 -8.69
CA ASN A 156 -4.41 -11.08 -7.30
C ASN A 156 -4.60 -12.58 -7.06
N TYR A 157 -5.62 -13.18 -7.66
CA TYR A 157 -5.86 -14.62 -7.55
C TYR A 157 -4.71 -15.42 -8.18
N LEU A 158 -4.33 -15.10 -9.41
CA LEU A 158 -3.22 -15.76 -10.10
C LEU A 158 -1.88 -15.52 -9.38
N GLY A 159 -1.63 -14.29 -8.94
CA GLY A 159 -0.42 -13.94 -8.21
C GLY A 159 -0.31 -14.66 -6.86
N SER A 160 -1.40 -14.76 -6.10
CA SER A 160 -1.39 -15.46 -4.82
C SER A 160 -1.19 -16.97 -4.98
N HIS A 161 -1.74 -17.57 -6.03
CA HIS A 161 -1.54 -18.98 -6.35
C HIS A 161 -0.09 -19.27 -6.77
N SER A 162 0.48 -18.41 -7.61
CA SER A 162 1.88 -18.54 -8.06
C SER A 162 2.89 -18.25 -6.94
N PHE A 163 2.53 -17.40 -5.96
CA PHE A 163 3.37 -17.09 -4.81
C PHE A 163 3.60 -18.31 -3.90
N THR A 164 2.63 -19.21 -3.82
CA THR A 164 2.70 -20.40 -2.95
C THR A 164 3.76 -21.41 -3.43
N SER A 165 4.08 -21.43 -4.73
CA SER A 165 5.02 -22.41 -5.30
C SER A 165 6.45 -21.87 -5.50
N ASN A 166 6.65 -20.59 -5.87
CA ASN A 166 7.95 -20.01 -6.21
C ASN A 166 8.06 -18.50 -5.92
N GLY A 167 7.33 -17.98 -4.94
CA GLY A 167 6.98 -16.58 -4.75
C GLY A 167 8.12 -15.56 -4.80
N HIS A 168 9.22 -15.80 -4.10
CA HIS A 168 10.32 -14.83 -4.02
C HIS A 168 11.05 -14.59 -5.35
N LYS A 169 11.07 -15.58 -6.25
CA LYS A 169 11.80 -15.48 -7.54
C LYS A 169 10.99 -14.73 -8.61
N ILE A 170 9.66 -14.76 -8.52
CA ILE A 170 8.77 -14.23 -9.56
C ILE A 170 8.28 -12.81 -9.22
N VAL A 171 8.04 -12.51 -7.94
CA VAL A 171 7.44 -11.23 -7.51
C VAL A 171 8.36 -10.04 -7.86
N LYS A 172 9.65 -10.13 -7.55
CA LYS A 172 10.59 -9.03 -7.78
C LYS A 172 10.69 -8.63 -9.26
N PRO A 173 10.93 -9.54 -10.22
CA PRO A 173 10.99 -9.18 -11.64
C PRO A 173 9.64 -8.65 -12.16
N VAL A 174 8.51 -9.22 -11.76
CA VAL A 174 7.19 -8.72 -12.16
C VAL A 174 6.95 -7.31 -11.66
N MET A 175 7.27 -7.00 -10.40
CA MET A 175 7.17 -5.64 -9.86
C MET A 175 8.02 -4.65 -10.65
N ILE A 176 9.25 -5.02 -10.99
CA ILE A 176 10.16 -4.16 -11.79
C ILE A 176 9.54 -3.86 -13.16
N VAL A 177 9.08 -4.89 -13.86
CA VAL A 177 8.46 -4.72 -15.18
C VAL A 177 7.25 -3.81 -15.13
N VAL A 178 6.35 -4.00 -14.17
CA VAL A 178 5.14 -3.17 -14.00
C VAL A 178 5.52 -1.72 -13.70
N ILE A 179 6.46 -1.47 -12.78
CA ILE A 179 6.90 -0.11 -12.42
C ILE A 179 7.53 0.58 -13.64
N VAL A 180 8.37 -0.14 -14.41
CA VAL A 180 9.01 0.42 -15.61
C VAL A 180 7.99 0.77 -16.68
N ILE A 181 7.03 -0.12 -16.97
CA ILE A 181 5.96 0.16 -17.95
C ILE A 181 5.14 1.38 -17.51
N PHE A 182 4.78 1.44 -16.22
CA PHE A 182 4.01 2.56 -15.69
C PHE A 182 4.80 3.87 -15.73
N PHE A 183 6.10 3.83 -15.41
CA PHE A 183 6.98 4.99 -15.51
C PHE A 183 7.07 5.53 -16.95
N ILE A 184 7.31 4.64 -17.93
CA ILE A 184 7.35 5.02 -19.35
C ILE A 184 6.02 5.68 -19.76
N LYS A 185 4.90 5.09 -19.37
CA LYS A 185 3.57 5.65 -19.67
C LYS A 185 3.40 7.06 -19.10
N VAL A 186 3.73 7.28 -17.83
CA VAL A 186 3.59 8.59 -17.18
C VAL A 186 4.50 9.62 -17.83
N VAL A 187 5.72 9.26 -18.21
CA VAL A 187 6.65 10.16 -18.93
C VAL A 187 6.10 10.53 -20.31
N THR A 188 5.59 9.56 -21.07
CA THR A 188 5.02 9.82 -22.41
C THR A 188 3.75 10.69 -22.37
N GLU A 189 3.01 10.67 -21.27
CA GLU A 189 1.84 11.55 -21.08
C GLU A 189 2.20 12.97 -20.59
N LEU A 190 3.44 13.18 -20.16
CA LEU A 190 3.94 14.47 -19.69
C LEU A 190 4.56 15.30 -20.81
N VAL A 191 5.10 14.64 -21.83
CA VAL A 191 5.70 15.22 -23.05
C VAL A 191 4.61 15.45 -24.09
#